data_4b1f502f7cc6010dac0ccf2e988aa33a
#
_entry.id   4b1f502f7cc6010dac0ccf2e988aa33a
#
_cell.length_a   1.000
_cell.length_b   1.000
_cell.length_c   1.000
_cell.angle_alpha   90.00
_cell.angle_beta   90.00
_cell.angle_gamma   90.00
#
_symmetry.space_group_name_H-M   'P 1'
#
loop_
_entity.id
_entity.type
_entity.pdbx_description
1 polymer ?
#
loop_
_entity_poly.entity_id
_entity_poly.type
_entity_poly.pdbx_seq_one_letter_code
_entity_poly.pdbx_strand_id
1 'polypeptide(L)'
;VDLKGNSAPFPSLVDIGNKYKPEEILQILNSGINMMPSFAHLRQQDKADVIRLLTGQDVRSDENATVSGGDSNKLKKEPASEPSHEGILAEVKYQMTGYNRFLDNEGYPGITPPWGTLNAVNLNTGQLLWKVPLGEYPELTARGIPVTGTENYGGPVVTKGGLVFIAATKDSKIRAFDKDSGTVLWEAELPAPGYATPAVYEVNGKQYLVIACGGGKIGSISGDEYVAFALAE
;
A
#
# COMPACT_ATOMS: atom_id res chain seq x y z
N VAL A 1 12.88 -22.90 -4.65
CA VAL A 1 11.64 -22.08 -4.68
C VAL A 1 10.52 -23.03 -5.04
N ASP A 2 9.47 -23.13 -4.21
CA ASP A 2 8.40 -24.13 -4.41
C ASP A 2 7.26 -23.62 -5.31
N LEU A 3 7.25 -22.36 -5.71
CA LEU A 3 6.28 -21.70 -6.60
C LEU A 3 4.80 -21.86 -6.21
N LYS A 4 4.50 -22.40 -4.99
CA LYS A 4 3.12 -22.74 -4.60
C LYS A 4 2.22 -21.57 -4.28
N GLY A 5 2.79 -20.38 -4.04
CA GLY A 5 2.01 -19.24 -3.54
C GLY A 5 1.42 -19.48 -2.15
N ASN A 6 0.84 -18.44 -1.55
CA ASN A 6 0.29 -18.48 -0.19
C ASN A 6 -1.22 -18.17 -0.13
N SER A 7 -1.97 -18.34 -1.20
CA SER A 7 -3.34 -17.83 -1.39
C SER A 7 -3.43 -16.45 -2.07
N ALA A 8 -4.64 -15.98 -2.34
CA ALA A 8 -4.81 -14.63 -2.87
C ALA A 8 -4.20 -13.57 -1.92
N PRO A 9 -3.41 -12.60 -2.37
CA PRO A 9 -3.21 -12.20 -3.76
C PRO A 9 -2.01 -12.88 -4.48
N PHE A 10 -1.37 -13.89 -3.89
CA PHE A 10 -0.20 -14.57 -4.46
C PHE A 10 -0.56 -15.98 -4.95
N PRO A 11 -1.15 -16.10 -6.15
CA PRO A 11 -1.56 -17.40 -6.69
C PRO A 11 -0.35 -18.31 -6.94
N SER A 12 -0.61 -19.61 -6.98
CA SER A 12 0.41 -20.59 -7.35
C SER A 12 0.91 -20.34 -8.77
N LEU A 13 2.23 -20.40 -8.94
CA LEU A 13 2.92 -20.39 -10.22
C LEU A 13 3.35 -21.80 -10.66
N VAL A 14 2.98 -22.83 -9.87
CA VAL A 14 3.20 -24.23 -10.26
C VAL A 14 2.43 -24.50 -11.55
N ASP A 15 3.10 -25.10 -12.52
CA ASP A 15 2.53 -25.42 -13.84
C ASP A 15 2.00 -24.22 -14.64
N ILE A 16 2.47 -23.00 -14.35
CA ILE A 16 2.04 -21.79 -15.07
C ILE A 16 2.32 -21.88 -16.59
N GLY A 17 3.36 -22.62 -17.00
CA GLY A 17 3.70 -22.89 -18.39
C GLY A 17 2.63 -23.70 -19.16
N ASN A 18 1.72 -24.38 -18.45
CA ASN A 18 0.57 -25.03 -19.06
C ASN A 18 -0.58 -24.04 -19.35
N LYS A 19 -0.58 -22.90 -18.68
CA LYS A 19 -1.61 -21.86 -18.77
C LYS A 19 -1.24 -20.73 -19.71
N TYR A 20 0.03 -20.36 -19.76
CA TYR A 20 0.55 -19.24 -20.56
C TYR A 20 1.77 -19.67 -21.35
N LYS A 21 1.88 -19.21 -22.59
CA LYS A 21 3.04 -19.39 -23.43
C LYS A 21 4.17 -18.44 -23.00
N PRO A 22 5.45 -18.74 -23.34
CA PRO A 22 6.58 -17.87 -23.03
C PRO A 22 6.39 -16.41 -23.44
N GLU A 23 5.82 -16.17 -24.62
CA GLU A 23 5.58 -14.83 -25.17
C GLU A 23 4.50 -14.06 -24.36
N GLU A 24 3.48 -14.77 -23.88
CA GLU A 24 2.43 -14.19 -23.05
C GLU A 24 2.96 -13.81 -21.65
N ILE A 25 3.82 -14.66 -21.09
CA ILE A 25 4.51 -14.35 -19.83
C ILE A 25 5.44 -13.15 -20.00
N LEU A 26 6.16 -13.04 -21.12
CA LEU A 26 6.98 -11.86 -21.43
C LEU A 26 6.14 -10.59 -21.54
N GLN A 27 4.98 -10.67 -22.15
CA GLN A 27 4.04 -9.55 -22.24
C GLN A 27 3.53 -9.14 -20.85
N ILE A 28 3.17 -10.12 -20.01
CA ILE A 28 2.75 -9.86 -18.61
C ILE A 28 3.88 -9.20 -17.81
N LEU A 29 5.11 -9.66 -17.96
CA LEU A 29 6.28 -9.04 -17.30
C LEU A 29 6.48 -7.59 -17.78
N ASN A 30 6.24 -7.29 -19.05
CA ASN A 30 6.40 -5.94 -19.58
C ASN A 30 5.29 -4.99 -19.19
N SER A 31 4.03 -5.43 -19.19
CA SER A 31 2.86 -4.57 -18.97
C SER A 31 2.27 -4.65 -17.57
N GLY A 32 2.58 -5.72 -16.82
CA GLY A 32 1.85 -6.06 -15.61
C GLY A 32 0.48 -6.67 -15.93
N ILE A 33 -0.19 -7.22 -14.92
CA ILE A 33 -1.57 -7.72 -15.03
C ILE A 33 -2.26 -7.63 -13.67
N ASN A 34 -3.47 -7.11 -13.61
CA ASN A 34 -4.25 -6.91 -12.38
C ASN A 34 -3.43 -6.16 -11.31
N MET A 35 -3.13 -6.81 -10.17
CA MET A 35 -2.33 -6.25 -9.08
C MET A 35 -0.81 -6.43 -9.29
N MET A 36 -0.38 -7.19 -10.29
CA MET A 36 1.04 -7.39 -10.59
C MET A 36 1.59 -6.17 -11.34
N PRO A 37 2.61 -5.47 -10.80
CA PRO A 37 3.20 -4.32 -11.46
C PRO A 37 3.96 -4.71 -12.73
N SER A 38 4.23 -3.73 -13.61
CA SER A 38 5.12 -3.92 -14.75
C SER A 38 6.57 -4.08 -14.28
N PHE A 39 7.27 -5.03 -14.89
CA PHE A 39 8.71 -5.27 -14.76
C PHE A 39 9.45 -4.87 -16.03
N ALA A 40 8.95 -3.87 -16.76
CA ALA A 40 9.58 -3.38 -18.00
C ALA A 40 11.03 -2.94 -17.79
N HIS A 41 11.39 -2.48 -16.59
CA HIS A 41 12.73 -2.04 -16.20
C HIS A 41 13.77 -3.17 -16.08
N LEU A 42 13.36 -4.42 -15.99
CA LEU A 42 14.29 -5.55 -15.96
C LEU A 42 14.95 -5.76 -17.32
N ARG A 43 16.23 -6.21 -17.31
CA ARG A 43 16.95 -6.56 -18.52
C ARG A 43 16.25 -7.72 -19.24
N GLN A 44 16.37 -7.79 -20.55
CA GLN A 44 15.76 -8.87 -21.35
C GLN A 44 16.24 -10.26 -20.91
N GLN A 45 17.51 -10.37 -20.52
CA GLN A 45 18.07 -11.63 -20.03
C GLN A 45 17.38 -12.08 -18.74
N ASP A 46 17.17 -11.16 -17.78
CA ASP A 46 16.51 -11.47 -16.51
C ASP A 46 15.07 -11.95 -16.73
N LYS A 47 14.34 -11.33 -17.69
CA LYS A 47 12.99 -11.76 -18.08
C LYS A 47 13.01 -13.15 -18.74
N ALA A 48 14.00 -13.43 -19.60
CA ALA A 48 14.15 -14.73 -20.23
C ALA A 48 14.44 -15.82 -19.18
N ASP A 49 15.28 -15.54 -18.19
CA ASP A 49 15.61 -16.46 -17.11
C ASP A 49 14.37 -16.76 -16.24
N VAL A 50 13.53 -15.77 -15.96
CA VAL A 50 12.24 -15.97 -15.26
C VAL A 50 11.31 -16.85 -16.08
N ILE A 51 11.15 -16.59 -17.37
CA ILE A 51 10.30 -17.38 -18.25
C ILE A 51 10.79 -18.83 -18.33
N ARG A 52 12.09 -19.01 -18.48
CA ARG A 52 12.72 -20.35 -18.49
C ARG A 52 12.48 -21.10 -17.18
N LEU A 53 12.59 -20.43 -16.04
CA LEU A 53 12.29 -21.00 -14.72
C LEU A 53 10.83 -21.45 -14.61
N LEU A 54 9.89 -20.67 -15.15
CA LEU A 54 8.46 -20.91 -15.02
C LEU A 54 7.91 -21.93 -16.02
N THR A 55 8.47 -22.00 -17.22
CA THR A 55 7.96 -22.84 -18.35
C THR A 55 8.88 -23.99 -18.73
N GLY A 56 10.15 -23.95 -18.30
CA GLY A 56 11.19 -24.85 -18.78
C GLY A 56 11.60 -24.65 -20.24
N GLN A 57 11.12 -23.58 -20.89
CA GLN A 57 11.36 -23.28 -22.31
C GLN A 57 12.14 -21.99 -22.46
N ASP A 58 13.01 -21.93 -23.48
CA ASP A 58 13.71 -20.69 -23.83
C ASP A 58 12.80 -19.83 -24.74
N VAL A 59 12.77 -18.52 -24.48
CA VAL A 59 12.16 -17.55 -25.40
C VAL A 59 13.06 -17.47 -26.63
N ARG A 60 12.55 -17.83 -27.83
CA ARG A 60 13.29 -17.59 -29.08
C ARG A 60 13.37 -16.08 -29.28
N SER A 61 14.57 -15.54 -29.15
CA SER A 61 14.86 -14.17 -29.55
C SER A 61 14.95 -14.14 -31.07
N ASP A 62 13.86 -13.82 -31.73
CA ASP A 62 13.95 -13.35 -33.12
C ASP A 62 14.59 -11.95 -33.08
N GLU A 63 15.88 -11.91 -33.29
CA GLU A 63 16.64 -10.67 -33.54
C GLU A 63 16.25 -10.16 -34.94
N ASN A 64 15.06 -9.56 -35.08
CA ASN A 64 14.70 -8.63 -36.16
C ASN A 64 13.18 -8.31 -36.09
N ALA A 65 12.76 -7.56 -35.09
CA ALA A 65 11.50 -6.85 -35.15
C ALA A 65 11.77 -5.38 -34.81
N THR A 66 12.06 -4.62 -35.83
CA THR A 66 11.98 -3.15 -35.83
C THR A 66 10.65 -2.71 -35.24
N VAL A 67 10.71 -1.94 -34.17
CA VAL A 67 9.56 -1.29 -33.55
C VAL A 67 9.03 -0.24 -34.52
N SER A 68 8.02 -0.61 -35.29
CA SER A 68 7.14 0.35 -35.98
C SER A 68 5.90 0.51 -35.13
N GLY A 69 5.66 1.72 -34.65
CA GLY A 69 4.43 2.08 -33.93
C GLY A 69 3.19 1.84 -34.80
N GLY A 70 2.20 1.18 -34.24
CA GLY A 70 0.97 0.86 -34.94
C GLY A 70 -0.07 0.26 -34.01
N ASP A 71 -1.06 1.09 -33.69
CA ASP A 71 -2.47 0.78 -33.45
C ASP A 71 -2.84 -0.44 -32.61
N SER A 72 -3.15 -0.14 -31.34
CA SER A 72 -3.84 -1.01 -30.41
C SER A 72 -5.33 -1.14 -30.80
N ASN A 73 -5.66 -2.00 -31.76
CA ASN A 73 -7.05 -2.53 -31.89
C ASN A 73 -7.11 -3.66 -32.91
N LYS A 74 -6.88 -4.91 -32.50
CA LYS A 74 -7.49 -6.13 -33.06
C LYS A 74 -6.90 -7.39 -32.39
N LEU A 75 -7.42 -7.76 -31.25
CA LEU A 75 -7.40 -9.14 -30.80
C LEU A 75 -8.80 -9.71 -31.07
N LYS A 76 -8.92 -10.47 -32.13
CA LYS A 76 -10.12 -11.32 -32.40
C LYS A 76 -10.15 -12.41 -31.32
N LYS A 77 -11.20 -12.37 -30.52
CA LYS A 77 -11.61 -13.42 -29.58
C LYS A 77 -12.34 -14.49 -30.36
N GLU A 78 -11.84 -15.72 -30.38
CA GLU A 78 -12.71 -16.92 -30.63
C GLU A 78 -13.14 -17.46 -29.26
N PRO A 79 -14.38 -17.93 -29.12
CA PRO A 79 -15.00 -18.16 -27.85
C PRO A 79 -14.77 -19.58 -27.33
N ALA A 80 -14.06 -19.70 -26.19
CA ALA A 80 -14.25 -20.87 -25.34
C ALA A 80 -15.48 -20.61 -24.46
N SER A 81 -16.48 -21.49 -24.55
CA SER A 81 -17.71 -21.42 -23.80
C SER A 81 -17.48 -21.68 -22.32
N GLU A 82 -17.48 -20.61 -21.51
CA GLU A 82 -17.69 -20.69 -20.07
C GLU A 82 -19.14 -20.27 -19.73
N PRO A 83 -19.75 -20.80 -18.64
CA PRO A 83 -21.13 -20.52 -18.31
C PRO A 83 -21.34 -19.04 -18.05
N SER A 84 -22.29 -18.46 -18.76
CA SER A 84 -22.69 -17.07 -18.70
C SER A 84 -23.13 -16.65 -17.28
N HIS A 85 -22.33 -15.85 -16.62
CA HIS A 85 -22.84 -14.88 -15.66
C HIS A 85 -23.37 -13.66 -16.41
N GLU A 86 -24.36 -13.91 -17.30
CA GLU A 86 -25.18 -12.87 -17.87
C GLU A 86 -26.18 -12.40 -16.82
N GLY A 87 -25.87 -11.26 -16.23
CA GLY A 87 -26.77 -10.53 -15.37
C GLY A 87 -26.03 -9.53 -14.52
N ILE A 88 -26.15 -8.26 -14.87
CA ILE A 88 -25.78 -7.05 -14.10
C ILE A 88 -24.44 -6.39 -14.47
N LEU A 89 -23.45 -7.08 -15.07
CA LEU A 89 -22.17 -6.44 -15.40
C LEU A 89 -21.93 -6.23 -16.92
N ALA A 90 -22.88 -6.56 -17.78
CA ALA A 90 -22.69 -6.53 -19.24
C ALA A 90 -22.60 -5.11 -19.87
N GLU A 91 -22.91 -4.06 -19.11
CA GLU A 91 -22.81 -2.67 -19.57
C GLU A 91 -22.14 -1.74 -18.56
N VAL A 92 -21.04 -2.16 -17.95
CA VAL A 92 -20.26 -1.22 -17.12
C VAL A 92 -19.59 -0.22 -18.06
N LYS A 93 -20.18 0.97 -18.18
CA LYS A 93 -19.62 2.11 -18.95
C LYS A 93 -18.40 2.73 -18.32
N TYR A 94 -18.00 2.28 -17.14
CA TYR A 94 -16.92 2.86 -16.34
C TYR A 94 -15.80 1.85 -16.16
N GLN A 95 -14.58 2.28 -16.43
CA GLN A 95 -13.38 1.51 -16.17
C GLN A 95 -12.56 2.21 -15.09
N MET A 96 -12.07 1.43 -14.12
CA MET A 96 -11.12 1.96 -13.11
C MET A 96 -9.79 2.24 -13.79
N THR A 97 -9.33 3.50 -13.74
CA THR A 97 -8.04 3.94 -14.31
C THR A 97 -6.90 3.91 -13.29
N GLY A 98 -7.11 3.32 -12.12
CA GLY A 98 -6.17 3.27 -11.01
C GLY A 98 -6.54 4.22 -9.87
N TYR A 99 -5.66 4.29 -8.87
CA TYR A 99 -5.81 5.20 -7.73
C TYR A 99 -5.16 6.55 -8.06
N ASN A 100 -5.94 7.48 -8.60
CA ASN A 100 -5.50 8.82 -8.89
C ASN A 100 -5.77 9.70 -7.67
N ARG A 101 -4.72 10.35 -7.14
CA ARG A 101 -4.86 11.28 -6.02
C ARG A 101 -5.42 12.60 -6.53
N PHE A 102 -6.47 13.09 -5.87
CA PHE A 102 -7.00 14.44 -6.10
C PHE A 102 -6.26 15.42 -5.20
N LEU A 103 -5.33 16.17 -5.80
CA LEU A 103 -4.46 17.12 -5.11
C LEU A 103 -4.65 18.52 -5.69
N ASP A 104 -4.35 19.54 -4.87
CA ASP A 104 -4.23 20.91 -5.31
C ASP A 104 -2.86 21.17 -6.01
N ASN A 105 -2.62 22.41 -6.40
CA ASN A 105 -1.40 22.81 -7.11
C ASN A 105 -0.14 22.76 -6.22
N GLU A 106 -0.30 22.76 -4.90
CA GLU A 106 0.81 22.64 -3.92
C GLU A 106 1.05 21.18 -3.50
N GLY A 107 0.21 20.23 -3.98
CA GLY A 107 0.33 18.80 -3.69
C GLY A 107 -0.39 18.33 -2.43
N TYR A 108 -1.23 19.16 -1.84
CA TYR A 108 -2.11 18.80 -0.72
C TYR A 108 -3.42 18.18 -1.22
N PRO A 109 -4.14 17.40 -0.37
CA PRO A 109 -5.45 16.88 -0.75
C PRO A 109 -6.41 18.00 -1.19
N GLY A 110 -7.02 17.87 -2.36
CA GLY A 110 -7.91 18.86 -2.98
C GLY A 110 -9.29 18.97 -2.33
N ILE A 111 -9.41 18.59 -1.06
CA ILE A 111 -10.64 18.67 -0.25
C ILE A 111 -10.38 19.49 1.02
N THR A 112 -11.46 19.97 1.64
CA THR A 112 -11.37 20.70 2.92
C THR A 112 -10.83 19.79 4.04
N PRO A 113 -9.84 20.24 4.85
CA PRO A 113 -9.40 19.51 6.02
C PRO A 113 -10.51 19.34 7.08
N PRO A 114 -10.40 18.39 8.02
CA PRO A 114 -9.22 17.58 8.29
C PRO A 114 -9.01 16.44 7.30
N TRP A 115 -7.75 16.25 6.85
CA TRP A 115 -7.37 15.21 5.89
C TRP A 115 -7.08 13.85 6.53
N GLY A 116 -6.83 13.84 7.82
CA GLY A 116 -6.71 12.64 8.63
C GLY A 116 -7.26 12.87 10.02
N THR A 117 -7.91 11.85 10.58
CA THR A 117 -8.49 11.93 11.93
C THR A 117 -8.35 10.61 12.68
N LEU A 118 -8.12 10.71 14.00
CA LEU A 118 -8.28 9.62 14.94
C LEU A 118 -9.64 9.78 15.63
N ASN A 119 -10.38 8.68 15.72
CA ASN A 119 -11.75 8.70 16.20
C ASN A 119 -11.94 7.59 17.24
N ALA A 120 -12.65 7.88 18.33
CA ALA A 120 -13.12 6.87 19.26
C ALA A 120 -14.63 6.72 19.16
N VAL A 121 -15.07 5.47 19.03
CA VAL A 121 -16.49 5.13 18.90
C VAL A 121 -16.88 4.16 19.99
N ASN A 122 -17.98 4.42 20.69
CA ASN A 122 -18.57 3.48 21.61
C ASN A 122 -19.26 2.37 20.82
N LEU A 123 -18.73 1.16 20.86
CA LEU A 123 -19.25 0.03 20.09
C LEU A 123 -20.63 -0.46 20.53
N ASN A 124 -21.03 -0.18 21.78
CA ASN A 124 -22.35 -0.57 22.26
C ASN A 124 -23.46 0.36 21.77
N THR A 125 -23.15 1.64 21.56
CA THR A 125 -24.13 2.66 21.19
C THR A 125 -23.94 3.21 19.78
N GLY A 126 -22.78 2.96 19.14
CA GLY A 126 -22.37 3.55 17.86
C GLY A 126 -22.04 5.04 17.95
N GLN A 127 -22.01 5.62 19.14
CA GLN A 127 -21.75 7.05 19.31
C GLN A 127 -20.26 7.37 19.16
N LEU A 128 -19.95 8.46 18.45
CA LEU A 128 -18.63 9.06 18.41
C LEU A 128 -18.36 9.74 19.76
N LEU A 129 -17.32 9.28 20.46
CA LEU A 129 -16.90 9.85 21.75
C LEU A 129 -16.05 11.09 21.56
N TRP A 130 -15.04 11.00 20.70
CA TRP A 130 -14.21 12.11 20.32
C TRP A 130 -13.62 11.90 18.91
N LYS A 131 -13.18 13.00 18.29
CA LYS A 131 -12.52 13.05 16.99
C LYS A 131 -11.46 14.15 17.02
N VAL A 132 -10.23 13.81 16.69
CA VAL A 132 -9.10 14.74 16.63
C VAL A 132 -8.36 14.62 15.30
N PRO A 133 -7.72 15.68 14.77
CA PRO A 133 -6.81 15.58 13.63
C PRO A 133 -5.68 14.60 13.93
N LEU A 134 -5.28 13.81 12.93
CA LEU A 134 -4.17 12.86 13.01
C LEU A 134 -3.10 13.20 11.99
N GLY A 135 -1.92 13.57 12.47
CA GLY A 135 -0.81 14.09 11.69
C GLY A 135 -0.92 15.58 11.37
N GLU A 136 0.14 16.13 10.82
CA GLU A 136 0.20 17.53 10.40
C GLU A 136 1.09 17.71 9.17
N TYR A 137 0.95 18.85 8.52
CA TYR A 137 1.89 19.40 7.57
C TYR A 137 2.55 20.60 8.25
N PRO A 138 3.80 20.45 8.79
CA PRO A 138 4.45 21.49 9.58
C PRO A 138 4.57 22.83 8.85
N GLU A 139 4.73 22.79 7.52
CA GLU A 139 4.81 23.98 6.68
C GLU A 139 3.48 24.75 6.60
N LEU A 140 2.35 24.06 6.73
CA LEU A 140 1.04 24.74 6.79
C LEU A 140 0.80 25.34 8.17
N THR A 141 1.16 24.61 9.23
CA THR A 141 1.07 25.09 10.60
C THR A 141 1.95 26.32 10.81
N ALA A 142 3.16 26.33 10.25
CA ALA A 142 4.05 27.51 10.26
C ALA A 142 3.45 28.73 9.52
N ARG A 143 2.56 28.50 8.55
CA ARG A 143 1.79 29.54 7.83
C ARG A 143 0.55 30.00 8.62
N GLY A 144 0.33 29.49 9.84
CA GLY A 144 -0.81 29.84 10.70
C GLY A 144 -2.10 29.06 10.35
N ILE A 145 -2.02 28.02 9.55
CA ILE A 145 -3.15 27.13 9.25
C ILE A 145 -3.29 26.13 10.42
N PRO A 146 -4.49 25.91 10.97
CA PRO A 146 -4.71 24.91 12.01
C PRO A 146 -4.27 23.52 11.56
N VAL A 147 -3.95 22.64 12.52
CA VAL A 147 -3.55 21.26 12.24
C VAL A 147 -4.60 20.55 11.37
N THR A 148 -4.17 20.13 10.18
CA THR A 148 -5.05 19.60 9.13
C THR A 148 -5.23 18.10 9.20
N GLY A 149 -4.40 17.38 9.96
CA GLY A 149 -4.21 15.96 9.74
C GLY A 149 -3.48 15.67 8.43
N THR A 150 -3.10 14.42 8.20
CA THR A 150 -2.55 13.96 6.93
C THR A 150 -3.29 12.73 6.45
N GLU A 151 -3.12 12.37 5.17
CA GLU A 151 -3.43 11.01 4.71
C GLU A 151 -2.67 10.00 5.60
N ASN A 152 -3.30 8.87 5.93
CA ASN A 152 -2.73 7.92 6.87
C ASN A 152 -2.91 6.46 6.42
N TYR A 153 -2.00 5.61 6.88
CA TYR A 153 -2.04 4.15 6.76
C TYR A 153 -1.59 3.52 8.08
N GLY A 154 -2.13 2.37 8.41
CA GLY A 154 -1.81 1.65 9.64
C GLY A 154 -2.90 1.79 10.70
N GLY A 155 -2.60 1.36 11.90
CA GLY A 155 -3.56 1.36 13.00
C GLY A 155 -2.90 1.67 14.35
N PRO A 156 -3.73 1.90 15.38
CA PRO A 156 -3.25 2.12 16.74
C PRO A 156 -3.02 0.82 17.50
N VAL A 157 -2.25 0.91 18.58
CA VAL A 157 -2.24 -0.05 19.69
C VAL A 157 -2.67 0.64 20.97
N VAL A 158 -3.55 -0.01 21.74
CA VAL A 158 -4.08 0.52 23.00
C VAL A 158 -3.50 -0.27 24.15
N THR A 159 -3.00 0.44 25.17
CA THR A 159 -2.46 -0.17 26.38
C THR A 159 -3.49 -0.22 27.50
N LYS A 160 -3.29 -1.13 28.47
CA LYS A 160 -4.13 -1.20 29.69
C LYS A 160 -4.11 0.11 30.47
N GLY A 161 -3.01 0.87 30.41
CA GLY A 161 -2.85 2.17 31.06
C GLY A 161 -3.63 3.31 30.41
N GLY A 162 -4.38 3.06 29.33
CA GLY A 162 -5.21 4.10 28.70
C GLY A 162 -4.51 4.93 27.63
N LEU A 163 -3.34 4.50 27.15
CA LEU A 163 -2.64 5.15 26.05
C LEU A 163 -2.96 4.50 24.72
N VAL A 164 -3.17 5.33 23.70
CA VAL A 164 -3.35 4.92 22.29
C VAL A 164 -2.12 5.37 21.52
N PHE A 165 -1.25 4.43 21.15
CA PHE A 165 -0.09 4.73 20.33
C PHE A 165 -0.41 4.54 18.85
N ILE A 166 -0.08 5.53 18.05
CA ILE A 166 -0.24 5.49 16.60
C ILE A 166 0.82 6.37 15.93
N ALA A 167 1.38 5.88 14.82
CA ALA A 167 2.14 6.69 13.87
C ALA A 167 1.25 6.96 12.66
N ALA A 168 1.26 6.10 11.65
CA ALA A 168 0.30 6.07 10.55
C ALA A 168 0.30 7.30 9.63
N THR A 169 0.97 8.39 9.98
CA THR A 169 0.89 9.70 9.33
C THR A 169 2.12 10.02 8.50
N LYS A 170 1.96 10.95 7.56
CA LYS A 170 3.01 11.36 6.62
C LYS A 170 4.13 12.20 7.28
N ASP A 171 3.87 12.76 8.43
CA ASP A 171 4.78 13.65 9.16
C ASP A 171 5.93 12.95 9.91
N SER A 172 6.08 11.63 9.75
CA SER A 172 7.14 10.85 10.41
C SER A 172 7.14 10.97 11.92
N LYS A 173 5.97 11.06 12.54
CA LYS A 173 5.83 11.10 14.00
C LYS A 173 5.03 9.90 14.52
N ILE A 174 5.40 9.43 15.71
CA ILE A 174 4.56 8.56 16.53
C ILE A 174 4.01 9.35 17.70
N ARG A 175 2.75 9.11 18.06
CA ARG A 175 2.05 9.83 19.13
C ARG A 175 1.40 8.89 20.11
N ALA A 176 1.34 9.30 21.38
CA ALA A 176 0.50 8.70 22.39
C ALA A 176 -0.66 9.65 22.70
N PHE A 177 -1.88 9.13 22.54
CA PHE A 177 -3.09 9.83 22.89
C PHE A 177 -3.69 9.26 24.17
N ASP A 178 -4.37 10.10 24.93
CA ASP A 178 -5.27 9.66 25.97
C ASP A 178 -6.50 8.97 25.35
N LYS A 179 -6.79 7.76 25.80
CA LYS A 179 -7.87 6.92 25.27
C LYS A 179 -9.26 7.56 25.44
N ASP A 180 -9.47 8.32 26.51
CA ASP A 180 -10.79 8.81 26.90
C ASP A 180 -11.09 10.20 26.30
N SER A 181 -10.04 11.00 26.07
CA SER A 181 -10.20 12.38 25.57
C SER A 181 -9.66 12.63 24.15
N GLY A 182 -8.79 11.76 23.65
CA GLY A 182 -8.07 11.99 22.39
C GLY A 182 -6.99 13.07 22.47
N THR A 183 -6.61 13.50 23.68
CA THR A 183 -5.55 14.48 23.89
C THR A 183 -4.19 13.84 23.60
N VAL A 184 -3.31 14.53 22.85
CA VAL A 184 -1.91 14.10 22.66
C VAL A 184 -1.16 14.30 23.96
N LEU A 185 -0.61 13.20 24.50
CA LEU A 185 0.18 13.20 25.74
C LEU A 185 1.69 13.16 25.49
N TRP A 186 2.08 12.60 24.36
CA TRP A 186 3.48 12.47 23.97
C TRP A 186 3.60 12.31 22.46
N GLU A 187 4.69 12.79 21.88
CA GLU A 187 5.08 12.52 20.51
C GLU A 187 6.60 12.37 20.37
N ALA A 188 7.03 11.63 19.33
CA ALA A 188 8.43 11.51 18.96
C ALA A 188 8.56 11.44 17.43
N GLU A 189 9.68 11.95 16.92
CA GLU A 189 10.05 11.85 15.52
C GLU A 189 10.56 10.45 15.18
N LEU A 190 10.30 10.01 13.96
CA LEU A 190 10.74 8.76 13.38
C LEU A 190 11.63 9.04 12.16
N PRO A 191 12.59 8.16 11.84
CA PRO A 191 13.47 8.33 10.68
C PRO A 191 12.72 8.30 9.32
N ALA A 192 11.57 7.65 9.30
CA ALA A 192 10.62 7.64 8.19
C ALA A 192 9.21 7.36 8.71
N PRO A 193 8.14 7.64 7.94
CA PRO A 193 6.78 7.38 8.36
C PRO A 193 6.53 5.92 8.78
N GLY A 194 5.94 5.74 9.95
CA GLY A 194 5.56 4.44 10.51
C GLY A 194 4.16 4.03 10.09
N TYR A 195 4.01 3.46 8.90
CA TYR A 195 2.70 3.03 8.39
C TYR A 195 2.26 1.64 8.89
N ALA A 196 3.06 0.97 9.70
CA ALA A 196 2.66 -0.25 10.39
C ALA A 196 1.89 0.06 11.67
N THR A 197 1.10 -0.89 12.16
CA THR A 197 0.57 -0.84 13.52
C THR A 197 1.71 -1.08 14.50
N PRO A 198 1.91 -0.23 15.52
CA PRO A 198 2.93 -0.45 16.54
C PRO A 198 2.67 -1.75 17.32
N ALA A 199 3.72 -2.37 17.83
CA ALA A 199 3.63 -3.50 18.75
C ALA A 199 4.07 -3.08 20.16
N VAL A 200 3.33 -3.54 21.18
CA VAL A 200 3.69 -3.37 22.59
C VAL A 200 3.98 -4.74 23.18
N TYR A 201 5.11 -4.89 23.84
CA TYR A 201 5.50 -6.13 24.50
C TYR A 201 6.30 -5.84 25.78
N GLU A 202 6.48 -6.84 26.63
CA GLU A 202 7.22 -6.74 27.86
C GLU A 202 8.34 -7.77 27.92
N VAL A 203 9.52 -7.36 28.36
CA VAL A 203 10.67 -8.23 28.61
C VAL A 203 11.28 -7.85 29.95
N ASN A 204 11.42 -8.81 30.85
CA ASN A 204 11.99 -8.62 32.19
C ASN A 204 11.33 -7.49 33.00
N GLY A 205 10.00 -7.34 32.91
CA GLY A 205 9.24 -6.32 33.60
C GLY A 205 9.34 -4.91 32.98
N LYS A 206 10.03 -4.76 31.86
CA LYS A 206 10.13 -3.51 31.10
C LYS A 206 9.28 -3.58 29.85
N GLN A 207 8.37 -2.60 29.71
CA GLN A 207 7.50 -2.48 28.53
C GLN A 207 8.22 -1.75 27.40
N TYR A 208 8.03 -2.25 26.19
CA TYR A 208 8.55 -1.68 24.96
C TYR A 208 7.43 -1.41 23.97
N LEU A 209 7.59 -0.33 23.22
CA LEU A 209 6.78 0.03 22.06
C LEU A 209 7.67 0.00 20.83
N VAL A 210 7.32 -0.79 19.81
CA VAL A 210 8.11 -0.93 18.58
C VAL A 210 7.27 -0.56 17.37
N ILE A 211 7.86 0.16 16.43
CA ILE A 211 7.28 0.55 15.15
C ILE A 211 8.26 0.33 14.00
N ALA A 212 7.75 -0.19 12.88
CA ALA A 212 8.51 -0.24 11.62
C ALA A 212 8.37 1.10 10.88
N CYS A 213 9.50 1.72 10.57
CA CYS A 213 9.60 3.00 9.89
C CYS A 213 9.92 2.79 8.42
N GLY A 214 9.01 2.17 7.67
CA GLY A 214 9.22 1.80 6.26
C GLY A 214 8.95 2.93 5.27
N GLY A 215 8.08 3.87 5.58
CA GLY A 215 7.70 4.96 4.68
C GLY A 215 7.22 4.51 3.30
N GLY A 216 7.59 5.26 2.25
CA GLY A 216 7.44 4.90 0.84
C GLY A 216 6.01 4.95 0.28
N LYS A 217 5.00 5.31 1.07
CA LYS A 217 3.62 5.49 0.64
C LYS A 217 3.23 6.97 0.57
N ILE A 218 2.19 7.27 -0.19
CA ILE A 218 1.60 8.63 -0.32
C ILE A 218 2.63 9.75 -0.56
N GLY A 219 3.73 9.43 -1.27
CA GLY A 219 4.78 10.39 -1.59
C GLY A 219 5.70 10.75 -0.41
N SER A 220 5.76 9.92 0.63
CA SER A 220 6.72 10.08 1.73
C SER A 220 8.04 9.39 1.44
N ILE A 221 9.08 9.75 2.23
CA ILE A 221 10.38 9.09 2.19
C ILE A 221 10.26 7.61 2.58
N SER A 222 11.12 6.78 2.01
CA SER A 222 11.26 5.38 2.42
C SER A 222 12.29 5.24 3.53
N GLY A 223 12.09 4.23 4.40
CA GLY A 223 13.01 3.85 5.47
C GLY A 223 13.07 2.34 5.62
N ASP A 224 14.04 1.87 6.40
CA ASP A 224 14.31 0.44 6.63
C ASP A 224 14.59 0.15 8.12
N GLU A 225 14.17 1.05 9.01
CA GLU A 225 14.45 0.97 10.44
C GLU A 225 13.26 0.47 11.25
N TYR A 226 13.57 -0.20 12.37
CA TYR A 226 12.65 -0.43 13.47
C TYR A 226 13.08 0.47 14.64
N VAL A 227 12.13 1.23 15.18
CA VAL A 227 12.36 2.08 16.33
C VAL A 227 11.66 1.49 17.55
N ALA A 228 12.40 1.35 18.67
CA ALA A 228 11.87 0.86 19.93
C ALA A 228 11.94 1.96 20.99
N PHE A 229 10.84 2.16 21.71
CA PHE A 229 10.73 3.08 22.84
C PHE A 229 10.51 2.30 24.13
N ALA A 230 11.07 2.78 25.23
CA ALA A 230 10.81 2.29 26.57
C ALA A 230 10.87 3.47 27.55
N LEU A 231 10.20 3.32 28.69
CA LEU A 231 10.34 4.29 29.77
C LEU A 231 11.79 4.28 30.29
N ALA A 232 12.34 5.45 30.54
CA ALA A 232 13.60 5.59 31.25
C ALA A 232 13.46 5.07 32.70
N GLU A 233 14.52 4.52 33.22
CA GLU A 233 14.60 4.10 34.62
C GLU A 233 14.75 5.32 35.52
#